data_ed9c8db22f2dd76324962a9d2e1996e9
#
_entry.id   ed9c8db22f2dd76324962a9d2e1996e9
#
_cell.length_a   1.000
_cell.length_b   1.000
_cell.length_c   1.000
_cell.angle_alpha   90.00
_cell.angle_beta   90.00
_cell.angle_gamma   90.00
#
_symmetry.space_group_name_H-M   'P 1'
#
loop_
_entity.id
_entity.type
_entity.pdbx_description
1 polymer ?
#
loop_
_entity_poly.entity_id
_entity_poly.type
_entity_poly.pdbx_seq_one_letter_code
_entity_poly.pdbx_strand_id
1 'polypeptide(L)'
;MSKNEPTNAQSEVTDEIRSLFGEIYAAWADNDADAFVAPYRDDATVVMPRTYHRDKEEIRSSMAAGFQGPLKGSQAVDEPLSIRVIGGHTAIVVSKAGILTAGEAQLPIDREVIATWVLVRQDGRWLVASYANAPAH
;
A
#
# COMPACT_ATOMS: atom_id res chain seq x y z
N MET A 1 16.54 -20.27 22.57
CA MET A 1 16.34 -19.27 21.50
C MET A 1 15.04 -19.57 20.78
N SER A 2 14.19 -18.60 20.64
CA SER A 2 12.91 -18.80 19.98
C SER A 2 13.11 -18.90 18.47
N LYS A 3 12.47 -19.90 17.84
CA LYS A 3 12.50 -20.05 16.38
C LYS A 3 11.67 -18.99 15.66
N ASN A 4 10.82 -18.27 16.40
CA ASN A 4 9.89 -17.29 15.82
C ASN A 4 10.42 -15.85 15.92
N GLU A 5 11.56 -15.66 16.54
CA GLU A 5 12.16 -14.33 16.60
C GLU A 5 12.80 -13.97 15.28
N PRO A 6 12.47 -12.80 14.70
CA PRO A 6 13.11 -12.38 13.44
C PRO A 6 14.58 -12.06 13.69
N THR A 7 15.41 -12.25 12.66
CA THR A 7 16.79 -11.79 12.69
C THR A 7 16.81 -10.26 12.67
N ASN A 8 17.94 -9.65 13.05
CA ASN A 8 18.10 -8.20 12.95
C ASN A 8 17.87 -7.69 11.52
N ALA A 9 18.37 -8.44 10.52
CA ALA A 9 18.18 -8.09 9.11
C ALA A 9 16.70 -8.14 8.72
N GLN A 10 15.95 -9.14 9.18
CA GLN A 10 14.52 -9.25 8.92
C GLN A 10 13.74 -8.13 9.61
N SER A 11 14.13 -7.78 10.84
CA SER A 11 13.51 -6.66 11.56
C SER A 11 13.75 -5.34 10.86
N GLU A 12 14.96 -5.11 10.34
CA GLU A 12 15.29 -3.90 9.59
C GLU A 12 14.47 -3.79 8.31
N VAL A 13 14.32 -4.89 7.56
CA VAL A 13 13.51 -4.90 6.33
C VAL A 13 12.04 -4.65 6.66
N THR A 14 11.53 -5.28 7.70
CA THR A 14 10.14 -5.05 8.13
C THR A 14 9.92 -3.58 8.50
N ASP A 15 10.87 -2.95 9.19
CA ASP A 15 10.79 -1.55 9.56
C ASP A 15 10.84 -0.66 8.32
N GLU A 16 11.69 -0.99 7.35
CA GLU A 16 11.77 -0.25 6.08
C GLU A 16 10.43 -0.30 5.34
N ILE A 17 9.79 -1.47 5.30
CA ILE A 17 8.50 -1.65 4.63
C ILE A 17 7.40 -0.87 5.36
N ARG A 18 7.39 -0.89 6.69
CA ARG A 18 6.43 -0.10 7.47
C ARG A 18 6.63 1.39 7.24
N SER A 19 7.88 1.85 7.13
CA SER A 19 8.18 3.25 6.79
C SER A 19 7.67 3.62 5.39
N LEU A 20 7.83 2.72 4.43
CA LEU A 20 7.30 2.91 3.07
C LEU A 20 5.77 3.09 3.11
N PHE A 21 5.06 2.25 3.84
CA PHE A 21 3.62 2.37 3.98
C PHE A 21 3.24 3.68 4.68
N GLY A 22 4.02 4.09 5.68
CA GLY A 22 3.81 5.38 6.34
C GLY A 22 3.87 6.55 5.37
N GLU A 23 4.85 6.54 4.46
CA GLU A 23 4.99 7.57 3.43
C GLU A 23 3.79 7.57 2.47
N ILE A 24 3.38 6.38 2.02
CA ILE A 24 2.26 6.23 1.09
C ILE A 24 0.97 6.77 1.72
N TYR A 25 0.70 6.40 2.96
CA TYR A 25 -0.54 6.81 3.62
C TYR A 25 -0.52 8.26 4.10
N ALA A 26 0.65 8.81 4.41
CA ALA A 26 0.79 10.24 4.68
C ALA A 26 0.47 11.05 3.41
N ALA A 27 0.96 10.60 2.26
CA ALA A 27 0.66 11.24 0.97
C ALA A 27 -0.84 11.16 0.65
N TRP A 28 -1.49 10.04 0.95
CA TRP A 28 -2.94 9.92 0.80
C TRP A 28 -3.66 10.95 1.66
N ALA A 29 -3.31 11.04 2.95
CA ALA A 29 -3.93 11.99 3.88
C ALA A 29 -3.77 13.44 3.42
N ASP A 30 -2.64 13.74 2.75
CA ASP A 30 -2.38 15.06 2.16
C ASP A 30 -3.07 15.25 0.82
N ASN A 31 -3.74 14.23 0.29
CA ASN A 31 -4.34 14.19 -1.05
C ASN A 31 -3.32 14.55 -2.14
N ASP A 32 -2.09 14.07 -1.99
CA ASP A 32 -0.97 14.35 -2.89
C ASP A 32 -0.70 13.12 -3.75
N ALA A 33 -1.22 13.12 -4.98
CA ALA A 33 -1.09 11.98 -5.89
C ALA A 33 0.36 11.72 -6.31
N ASP A 34 1.14 12.77 -6.54
CA ASP A 34 2.54 12.61 -6.94
C ASP A 34 3.36 11.97 -5.82
N ALA A 35 3.19 12.42 -4.59
CA ALA A 35 3.87 11.82 -3.43
C ALA A 35 3.39 10.39 -3.18
N PHE A 36 2.09 10.12 -3.39
CA PHE A 36 1.51 8.79 -3.22
C PHE A 36 2.17 7.77 -4.13
N VAL A 37 2.41 8.11 -5.40
CA VAL A 37 2.99 7.17 -6.37
C VAL A 37 4.52 7.22 -6.42
N ALA A 38 5.16 8.16 -5.74
CA ALA A 38 6.61 8.30 -5.78
C ALA A 38 7.35 6.97 -5.53
N PRO A 39 6.95 6.13 -4.53
CA PRO A 39 7.62 4.86 -4.29
C PRO A 39 7.12 3.71 -5.17
N TYR A 40 6.35 3.97 -6.21
CA TYR A 40 5.89 2.93 -7.14
C TYR A 40 6.87 2.80 -8.30
N ARG A 41 7.05 1.58 -8.80
CA ARG A 41 7.78 1.35 -10.04
C ARG A 41 7.01 1.93 -11.21
N ASP A 42 7.74 2.30 -12.27
CA ASP A 42 7.11 2.83 -13.49
C ASP A 42 6.11 1.84 -14.10
N ASP A 43 6.39 0.53 -13.98
CA ASP A 43 5.54 -0.54 -14.49
C ASP A 43 4.61 -1.14 -13.43
N ALA A 44 4.42 -0.45 -12.29
CA ALA A 44 3.56 -0.95 -11.24
C ALA A 44 2.12 -1.14 -11.72
N THR A 45 1.47 -2.17 -11.19
CA THR A 45 0.07 -2.45 -11.51
C THR A 45 -0.81 -2.33 -10.28
N VAL A 46 -2.05 -1.94 -10.50
CA VAL A 46 -3.11 -1.96 -9.47
C VAL A 46 -4.31 -2.70 -10.03
N VAL A 47 -4.77 -3.70 -9.28
CA VAL A 47 -5.96 -4.48 -9.63
C VAL A 47 -6.92 -4.46 -8.46
N MET A 48 -8.11 -3.97 -8.71
CA MET A 48 -9.20 -3.92 -7.74
C MET A 48 -10.49 -4.33 -8.45
N PRO A 49 -11.59 -4.58 -7.74
CA PRO A 49 -12.83 -4.91 -8.43
C PRO A 49 -13.16 -3.87 -9.52
N ARG A 50 -13.29 -4.34 -10.76
CA ARG A 50 -13.61 -3.52 -11.93
C ARG A 50 -12.58 -2.45 -12.28
N THR A 51 -11.35 -2.56 -11.74
CA THR A 51 -10.29 -1.56 -11.96
C THR A 51 -8.98 -2.25 -12.26
N TYR A 52 -8.32 -1.83 -13.33
CA TYR A 52 -6.97 -2.25 -13.65
C TYR A 52 -6.18 -1.04 -14.14
N HIS A 53 -5.12 -0.71 -13.43
CA HIS A 53 -4.14 0.29 -13.85
C HIS A 53 -2.84 -0.46 -14.18
N ARG A 54 -2.33 -0.24 -15.38
CA ARG A 54 -1.20 -1.02 -15.89
C ARG A 54 0.16 -0.37 -15.66
N ASP A 55 0.21 0.89 -15.19
CA ASP A 55 1.48 1.57 -14.93
C ASP A 55 1.29 2.70 -13.93
N LYS A 56 2.43 3.24 -13.50
CA LYS A 56 2.48 4.31 -12.49
C LYS A 56 1.71 5.55 -12.90
N GLU A 57 1.77 5.93 -14.19
CA GLU A 57 1.09 7.13 -14.66
C GLU A 57 -0.44 6.97 -14.59
N GLU A 58 -0.95 5.79 -14.93
CA GLU A 58 -2.39 5.52 -14.78
C GLU A 58 -2.82 5.59 -13.31
N ILE A 59 -1.98 5.04 -12.42
CA ILE A 59 -2.25 5.09 -10.99
C ILE A 59 -2.27 6.54 -10.50
N ARG A 60 -1.25 7.33 -10.87
CA ARG A 60 -1.15 8.74 -10.49
C ARG A 60 -2.37 9.53 -10.97
N SER A 61 -2.72 9.37 -12.23
CA SER A 61 -3.83 10.09 -12.84
C SER A 61 -5.16 9.77 -12.15
N SER A 62 -5.39 8.49 -11.86
CA SER A 62 -6.59 8.05 -11.14
C SER A 62 -6.65 8.62 -9.73
N MET A 63 -5.53 8.59 -9.01
CA MET A 63 -5.47 9.13 -7.65
C MET A 63 -5.64 10.65 -7.64
N ALA A 64 -5.05 11.36 -8.61
CA ALA A 64 -5.20 12.81 -8.72
C ALA A 64 -6.67 13.19 -8.90
N ALA A 65 -7.38 12.48 -9.77
CA ALA A 65 -8.81 12.70 -9.98
C ALA A 65 -9.62 12.37 -8.70
N GLY A 66 -9.29 11.26 -8.05
CA GLY A 66 -9.94 10.85 -6.81
C GLY A 66 -9.78 11.87 -5.70
N PHE A 67 -8.58 12.40 -5.51
CA PHE A 67 -8.28 13.38 -4.47
C PHE A 67 -8.94 14.74 -4.71
N GLN A 68 -9.32 15.03 -5.95
CA GLN A 68 -10.08 16.24 -6.28
C GLN A 68 -11.59 16.01 -6.19
N GLY A 69 -12.02 14.78 -6.02
CA GLY A 69 -13.42 14.38 -6.02
C GLY A 69 -13.77 13.45 -4.86
N PRO A 70 -14.12 12.18 -5.14
CA PRO A 70 -14.65 11.28 -4.10
C PRO A 70 -13.72 11.01 -2.93
N LEU A 71 -12.41 11.11 -3.13
CA LEU A 71 -11.42 10.82 -2.10
C LEU A 71 -10.92 12.06 -1.37
N LYS A 72 -11.45 13.23 -1.69
CA LYS A 72 -11.03 14.48 -1.04
C LYS A 72 -11.28 14.41 0.46
N GLY A 73 -10.24 14.66 1.25
CA GLY A 73 -10.34 14.63 2.70
C GLY A 73 -10.36 13.23 3.30
N SER A 74 -10.22 12.18 2.47
CA SER A 74 -10.20 10.80 2.96
C SER A 74 -8.83 10.42 3.50
N GLN A 75 -8.80 9.30 4.22
CA GLN A 75 -7.58 8.65 4.68
C GLN A 75 -7.67 7.18 4.35
N ALA A 76 -6.55 6.59 3.98
CA ALA A 76 -6.47 5.14 3.86
C ALA A 76 -5.95 4.57 5.17
N VAL A 77 -6.51 3.44 5.58
CA VAL A 77 -6.05 2.68 6.74
C VAL A 77 -5.61 1.31 6.27
N ASP A 78 -4.53 0.79 6.87
CA ASP A 78 -3.93 -0.47 6.44
C ASP A 78 -3.26 -1.11 7.65
N GLU A 79 -3.66 -2.35 7.92
CA GLU A 79 -3.08 -3.14 9.00
C GLU A 79 -2.43 -4.37 8.37
N PRO A 80 -1.09 -4.41 8.29
CA PRO A 80 -0.41 -5.59 7.77
C PRO A 80 -0.69 -6.81 8.65
N LEU A 81 -1.18 -7.88 8.01
CA LEU A 81 -1.41 -9.17 8.66
C LEU A 81 -0.19 -10.06 8.53
N SER A 82 0.54 -9.94 7.43
CA SER A 82 1.81 -10.64 7.24
C SER A 82 2.73 -9.85 6.34
N ILE A 83 4.01 -9.90 6.63
CA ILE A 83 5.08 -9.33 5.80
C ILE A 83 6.06 -10.47 5.55
N ARG A 84 6.24 -10.87 4.30
CA ARG A 84 7.08 -11.98 3.93
C ARG A 84 8.13 -11.54 2.92
N VAL A 85 9.41 -11.70 3.26
CA VAL A 85 10.52 -11.33 2.40
C VAL A 85 11.06 -12.57 1.71
N ILE A 86 11.18 -12.52 0.39
CA ILE A 86 11.60 -13.65 -0.42
C ILE A 86 12.90 -13.27 -1.13
N GLY A 87 13.97 -14.03 -0.89
CA GLY A 87 15.24 -13.84 -1.56
C GLY A 87 15.93 -12.51 -1.31
N GLY A 88 15.51 -11.74 -0.31
CA GLY A 88 16.10 -10.44 0.04
C GLY A 88 15.71 -9.29 -0.88
N HIS A 89 15.02 -9.55 -1.99
CA HIS A 89 14.71 -8.55 -3.01
C HIS A 89 13.22 -8.36 -3.25
N THR A 90 12.38 -9.23 -2.72
CA THR A 90 10.93 -9.19 -2.92
C THR A 90 10.23 -9.35 -1.60
N ALA A 91 9.16 -8.61 -1.39
CA ALA A 91 8.30 -8.80 -0.23
C ALA A 91 6.86 -8.87 -0.67
N ILE A 92 6.10 -9.73 0.02
CA ILE A 92 4.66 -9.82 -0.15
C ILE A 92 4.04 -9.42 1.18
N VAL A 93 3.17 -8.41 1.14
CA VAL A 93 2.45 -7.94 2.32
C VAL A 93 0.97 -8.18 2.10
N VAL A 94 0.34 -8.83 3.06
CA VAL A 94 -1.12 -8.99 3.06
C VAL A 94 -1.66 -8.15 4.20
N SER A 95 -2.64 -7.31 3.90
CA SER A 95 -3.19 -6.34 4.85
C SER A 95 -4.71 -6.38 4.90
N LYS A 96 -5.26 -6.01 6.05
CA LYS A 96 -6.64 -5.53 6.14
C LYS A 96 -6.59 -4.02 5.93
N ALA A 97 -7.44 -3.52 5.04
CA ALA A 97 -7.33 -2.12 4.64
C ALA A 97 -8.72 -1.56 4.30
N GLY A 98 -8.74 -0.26 4.11
CA GLY A 98 -9.95 0.43 3.68
C GLY A 98 -9.75 1.93 3.66
N ILE A 99 -10.79 2.63 3.25
CA ILE A 99 -10.79 4.08 3.13
C ILE A 99 -11.78 4.67 4.11
N LEU A 100 -11.30 5.59 4.95
CA LEU A 100 -12.14 6.43 5.78
C LEU A 100 -12.48 7.69 4.99
N THR A 101 -13.75 7.90 4.69
CA THR A 101 -14.16 9.15 4.04
C THR A 101 -14.11 10.29 5.05
N ALA A 102 -14.13 11.52 4.55
CA ALA A 102 -14.02 12.71 5.40
C ALA A 102 -15.05 12.67 6.52
N GLY A 103 -14.55 12.84 7.76
CA GLY A 103 -15.42 12.88 8.96
C GLY A 103 -15.72 11.53 9.59
N GLU A 104 -15.31 10.42 8.99
CA GLU A 104 -15.52 9.11 9.58
C GLU A 104 -14.44 8.79 10.62
N ALA A 105 -14.85 8.23 11.77
CA ALA A 105 -13.96 7.82 12.83
C ALA A 105 -13.55 6.35 12.73
N GLN A 106 -14.42 5.52 12.12
CA GLN A 106 -14.20 4.08 12.02
C GLN A 106 -14.53 3.59 10.63
N LEU A 107 -13.77 2.60 10.16
CA LEU A 107 -14.01 1.98 8.87
C LEU A 107 -15.24 1.08 8.94
N PRO A 108 -16.28 1.33 8.09
CA PRO A 108 -17.39 0.41 7.99
C PRO A 108 -16.93 -0.97 7.52
N ILE A 109 -17.49 -2.02 8.12
CA ILE A 109 -17.07 -3.40 7.84
C ILE A 109 -17.32 -3.78 6.37
N ASP A 110 -18.33 -3.23 5.73
CA ASP A 110 -18.66 -3.50 4.33
C ASP A 110 -17.69 -2.85 3.35
N ARG A 111 -16.83 -1.95 3.81
CA ARG A 111 -15.75 -1.35 2.98
C ARG A 111 -14.37 -1.92 3.28
N GLU A 112 -14.28 -2.83 4.23
CA GLU A 112 -13.00 -3.49 4.52
C GLU A 112 -12.58 -4.39 3.36
N VAL A 113 -11.30 -4.33 3.02
CA VAL A 113 -10.71 -5.14 1.95
C VAL A 113 -9.54 -5.94 2.50
N ILE A 114 -9.22 -7.02 1.81
CA ILE A 114 -7.93 -7.70 1.96
C ILE A 114 -7.08 -7.28 0.79
N ALA A 115 -5.93 -6.72 1.08
CA ALA A 115 -5.01 -6.18 0.08
C ALA A 115 -3.74 -7.00 0.04
N THR A 116 -3.22 -7.18 -1.17
CA THR A 116 -1.92 -7.81 -1.39
C THR A 116 -1.00 -6.82 -2.07
N TRP A 117 0.15 -6.58 -1.45
CA TRP A 117 1.20 -5.73 -1.98
C TRP A 117 2.39 -6.59 -2.39
N VAL A 118 2.91 -6.37 -3.58
CA VAL A 118 4.19 -6.94 -4.00
C VAL A 118 5.19 -5.79 -4.06
N LEU A 119 6.25 -5.91 -3.28
CA LEU A 119 7.30 -4.91 -3.19
C LEU A 119 8.59 -5.52 -3.72
N VAL A 120 9.40 -4.69 -4.39
CA VAL A 120 10.72 -5.12 -4.85
C VAL A 120 11.76 -4.13 -4.39
N ARG A 121 12.96 -4.64 -4.11
CA ARG A 121 14.09 -3.80 -3.70
C ARG A 121 14.93 -3.48 -4.94
N GLN A 122 15.10 -2.20 -5.21
CA GLN A 122 15.87 -1.68 -6.33
C GLN A 122 16.77 -0.54 -5.83
N ASP A 123 18.05 -0.64 -6.11
CA ASP A 123 19.03 0.40 -5.72
C ASP A 123 18.92 0.76 -4.23
N GLY A 124 18.74 -0.26 -3.39
CA GLY A 124 18.63 -0.10 -1.94
C GLY A 124 17.31 0.42 -1.43
N ARG A 125 16.31 0.58 -2.30
CA ARG A 125 14.98 1.10 -1.92
C ARG A 125 13.90 0.08 -2.23
N TRP A 126 12.92 0.01 -1.33
CA TRP A 126 11.71 -0.78 -1.58
C TRP A 126 10.73 0.04 -2.41
N LEU A 127 10.24 -0.57 -3.49
CA LEU A 127 9.27 0.05 -4.39
C LEU A 127 8.06 -0.87 -4.54
N VAL A 128 6.89 -0.26 -4.75
CA VAL A 128 5.68 -1.03 -5.03
C VAL A 128 5.72 -1.50 -6.48
N ALA A 129 5.64 -2.82 -6.66
CA ALA A 129 5.55 -3.44 -7.99
C ALA A 129 4.09 -3.75 -8.35
N SER A 130 3.26 -4.09 -7.37
CA SER A 130 1.86 -4.40 -7.62
C SER A 130 1.05 -4.27 -6.35
N TYR A 131 -0.21 -3.90 -6.52
CA TYR A 131 -1.21 -3.85 -5.47
C TYR A 131 -2.51 -4.44 -6.00
N ALA A 132 -3.14 -5.28 -5.21
CA ALA A 132 -4.45 -5.81 -5.55
C ALA A 132 -5.28 -5.90 -4.29
N ASN A 133 -6.58 -5.73 -4.41
CA ASN A 133 -7.47 -5.95 -3.27
C ASN A 133 -8.79 -6.59 -3.69
N ALA A 134 -9.48 -7.10 -2.68
CA ALA A 134 -10.81 -7.65 -2.83
C ALA A 134 -11.59 -7.40 -1.53
N PRO A 135 -12.93 -7.37 -1.61
CA PRO A 135 -13.74 -7.23 -0.39
C PRO A 135 -13.40 -8.31 0.63
N ALA A 136 -13.31 -7.92 1.90
CA ALA A 136 -13.02 -8.84 3.00
C ALA A 136 -14.25 -9.62 3.45
N HIS A 137 -15.42 -9.15 3.08
CA HIS A 137 -16.69 -9.76 3.51
C HIS A 137 -17.67 -9.90 2.37
#